data_de748ddd8442541ab069138587371483
#
_entry.id   de748ddd8442541ab069138587371483
#
_cell.length_a   1.000
_cell.length_b   1.000
_cell.length_c   1.000
_cell.angle_alpha   90.00
_cell.angle_beta   90.00
_cell.angle_gamma   90.00
#
_symmetry.space_group_name_H-M   'P 1'
#
loop_
_entity.id
_entity.type
_entity.pdbx_description
1 polymer ?
#
loop_
_entity_poly.entity_id
_entity_poly.type
_entity_poly.pdbx_seq_one_letter_code
_entity_poly.pdbx_strand_id
1 'polypeptide(L)'
;MRDRREFVMRPVVLQLCELSIDGIIVGEGTELFDFCRAIPDDPAHEAWITGSLERAGVHIMGRATYEGMAQYFPTATGGLADAMNRVPKAVFSSTLQAAGWAGTSIVSGDLAAGVDALRQHGTGEILAHGGIRFARSLARLDLVDEYRLGVVPGVAGAGPSLFADLPGPRPLELLSSTAFGNGIVALSYRRQR
;
A
#
# COMPACT_ATOMS: atom_id res chain seq x y z
N MET A 1 20.79 14.49 32.91
CA MET A 1 20.69 13.34 31.99
C MET A 1 19.34 13.44 31.30
N ARG A 2 19.28 14.02 30.09
CA ARG A 2 18.03 14.19 29.33
C ARG A 2 17.75 12.86 28.64
N ASP A 3 16.64 12.23 29.01
CA ASP A 3 16.06 11.06 28.35
C ASP A 3 15.75 11.45 26.88
N ARG A 4 16.65 11.12 25.96
CA ARG A 4 16.38 11.15 24.53
C ARG A 4 15.52 9.91 24.23
N ARG A 5 14.21 10.03 24.41
CA ARG A 5 13.32 9.13 23.70
C ARG A 5 13.58 9.35 22.21
N GLU A 6 14.28 8.42 21.59
CA GLU A 6 14.32 8.35 20.13
C GLU A 6 12.87 8.32 19.64
N PHE A 7 12.45 9.41 19.04
CA PHE A 7 11.14 9.51 18.42
C PHE A 7 11.21 8.61 17.18
N VAL A 8 10.85 7.34 17.36
CA VAL A 8 10.76 6.40 16.23
C VAL A 8 9.63 6.87 15.34
N MET A 9 10.00 7.53 14.24
CA MET A 9 9.02 7.98 13.25
C MET A 9 8.28 6.78 12.68
N ARG A 10 6.97 6.90 12.54
CA ARG A 10 6.12 5.87 11.95
C ARG A 10 6.58 5.52 10.54
N PRO A 11 6.86 4.26 10.22
CA PRO A 11 7.28 3.89 8.86
C PRO A 11 6.11 4.00 7.88
N VAL A 12 6.42 4.44 6.66
CA VAL A 12 5.53 4.33 5.52
C VAL A 12 5.78 3.00 4.83
N VAL A 13 4.78 2.15 4.82
CA VAL A 13 4.80 0.85 4.18
C VAL A 13 3.93 0.89 2.93
N LEU A 14 4.51 0.68 1.76
CA LEU A 14 3.74 0.52 0.53
C LEU A 14 3.46 -0.96 0.30
N GLN A 15 2.19 -1.34 0.39
CA GLN A 15 1.75 -2.69 0.08
C GLN A 15 1.00 -2.75 -1.24
N LEU A 16 1.49 -3.58 -2.15
CA LEU A 16 0.83 -3.97 -3.38
C LEU A 16 0.65 -5.49 -3.37
N CYS A 17 -0.59 -5.95 -3.34
CA CYS A 17 -0.89 -7.38 -3.24
C CYS A 17 -0.77 -8.11 -4.58
N GLU A 18 -0.75 -7.36 -5.69
CA GLU A 18 -0.74 -7.90 -7.05
C GLU A 18 0.18 -7.07 -7.94
N LEU A 19 1.35 -7.62 -8.22
CA LEU A 19 2.36 -7.07 -9.11
C LEU A 19 2.85 -8.18 -10.03
N SER A 20 2.91 -7.94 -11.34
CA SER A 20 3.47 -8.94 -12.26
C SER A 20 4.97 -9.12 -12.05
N ILE A 21 5.54 -10.22 -12.55
CA ILE A 21 7.00 -10.52 -12.48
C ILE A 21 7.81 -9.37 -13.09
N ASP A 22 7.31 -8.74 -14.14
CA ASP A 22 7.96 -7.59 -14.82
C ASP A 22 7.61 -6.23 -14.19
N GLY A 23 7.04 -6.23 -12.97
CA GLY A 23 6.86 -5.03 -12.15
C GLY A 23 5.70 -4.14 -12.57
N ILE A 24 4.72 -4.67 -13.30
CA ILE A 24 3.51 -3.94 -13.70
C ILE A 24 2.46 -4.04 -12.59
N ILE A 25 1.91 -2.89 -12.20
CA ILE A 25 0.83 -2.83 -11.22
C ILE A 25 -0.47 -3.29 -11.88
N VAL A 26 -1.15 -4.23 -11.24
CA VAL A 26 -2.47 -4.70 -11.68
C VAL A 26 -3.51 -3.57 -11.56
N GLY A 27 -4.29 -3.37 -12.59
CA GLY A 27 -5.37 -2.39 -12.65
C GLY A 27 -6.68 -3.01 -13.10
N GLU A 28 -7.80 -2.57 -12.53
CA GLU A 28 -9.13 -3.02 -12.92
C GLU A 28 -9.35 -2.86 -14.44
N GLY A 29 -10.03 -3.85 -15.03
CA GLY A 29 -10.36 -3.87 -16.46
C GLY A 29 -9.19 -4.23 -17.37
N THR A 30 -8.10 -4.77 -16.83
CA THR A 30 -6.98 -5.33 -17.61
C THR A 30 -7.02 -6.86 -17.61
N GLU A 31 -6.45 -7.48 -18.65
CA GLU A 31 -6.30 -8.95 -18.70
C GLU A 31 -5.50 -9.48 -17.49
N LEU A 32 -4.53 -8.71 -17.01
CA LEU A 32 -3.78 -9.07 -15.81
C LEU A 32 -4.66 -9.08 -14.55
N PHE A 33 -5.65 -8.18 -14.46
CA PHE A 33 -6.61 -8.17 -13.37
C PHE A 33 -7.49 -9.43 -13.38
N ASP A 34 -8.00 -9.80 -14.56
CA ASP A 34 -8.80 -11.02 -14.71
C ASP A 34 -7.99 -12.27 -14.39
N PHE A 35 -6.71 -12.31 -14.82
CA PHE A 35 -5.77 -13.36 -14.45
C PHE A 35 -5.59 -13.44 -12.93
N CYS A 36 -5.37 -12.33 -12.24
CA CYS A 36 -5.19 -12.32 -10.78
C CYS A 36 -6.44 -12.81 -10.05
N ARG A 37 -7.62 -12.47 -10.51
CA ARG A 37 -8.90 -12.94 -9.94
C ARG A 37 -9.13 -14.45 -10.13
N ALA A 38 -8.47 -15.07 -11.09
CA ALA A 38 -8.53 -16.51 -11.31
C ALA A 38 -7.51 -17.30 -10.47
N ILE A 39 -6.58 -16.61 -9.79
CA ILE A 39 -5.64 -17.27 -8.86
C ILE A 39 -6.43 -17.82 -7.67
N PRO A 40 -6.24 -19.09 -7.30
CA PRO A 40 -6.94 -19.67 -6.16
C PRO A 40 -6.63 -18.95 -4.84
N ASP A 41 -7.60 -18.91 -3.95
CA ASP A 41 -7.41 -18.42 -2.60
C ASP A 41 -6.38 -19.28 -1.86
N ASP A 42 -5.55 -18.63 -1.06
CA ASP A 42 -4.56 -19.27 -0.18
C ASP A 42 -4.64 -18.62 1.21
N PRO A 43 -4.97 -19.37 2.26
CA PRO A 43 -5.11 -18.82 3.61
C PRO A 43 -3.84 -18.16 4.16
N ALA A 44 -2.66 -18.63 3.75
CA ALA A 44 -1.40 -18.03 4.18
C ALA A 44 -1.15 -16.70 3.46
N HIS A 45 -1.55 -16.58 2.19
CA HIS A 45 -1.53 -15.32 1.45
C HIS A 45 -2.51 -14.30 2.05
N GLU A 46 -3.74 -14.71 2.36
CA GLU A 46 -4.74 -13.87 3.03
C GLU A 46 -4.24 -13.39 4.40
N ALA A 47 -3.64 -14.28 5.19
CA ALA A 47 -3.04 -13.94 6.48
C ALA A 47 -1.90 -12.92 6.35
N TRP A 48 -1.08 -12.99 5.29
CA TRP A 48 -0.04 -12.00 5.01
C TRP A 48 -0.64 -10.61 4.73
N ILE A 49 -1.71 -10.54 3.94
CA ILE A 49 -2.43 -9.28 3.67
C ILE A 49 -3.01 -8.72 4.96
N THR A 50 -3.80 -9.52 5.67
CA THR A 50 -4.51 -9.12 6.90
C THR A 50 -3.53 -8.69 7.99
N GLY A 51 -2.43 -9.41 8.17
CA GLY A 51 -1.39 -9.06 9.14
C GLY A 51 -0.75 -7.68 8.91
N SER A 52 -0.69 -7.20 7.67
CA SER A 52 -0.27 -5.82 7.38
C SER A 52 -1.33 -4.80 7.78
N LEU A 53 -2.60 -5.11 7.55
CA LEU A 53 -3.71 -4.22 7.95
C LEU A 53 -3.79 -4.08 9.47
N GLU A 54 -3.53 -5.16 10.22
CA GLU A 54 -3.56 -5.16 11.68
C GLU A 54 -2.45 -4.29 12.31
N ARG A 55 -1.28 -4.18 11.64
CA ARG A 55 -0.18 -3.31 12.08
C ARG A 55 -0.39 -1.84 11.71
N ALA A 56 -1.32 -1.55 10.80
CA ALA A 56 -1.58 -0.22 10.34
C ALA A 56 -2.23 0.66 11.43
N GLY A 57 -1.70 1.82 11.65
CA GLY A 57 -2.34 2.87 12.46
C GLY A 57 -3.08 3.91 11.61
N VAL A 58 -2.82 3.93 10.31
CA VAL A 58 -3.56 4.71 9.31
C VAL A 58 -3.37 4.10 7.93
N HIS A 59 -4.44 4.00 7.16
CA HIS A 59 -4.38 3.70 5.73
C HIS A 59 -4.25 4.99 4.94
N ILE A 60 -3.29 5.04 3.99
CA ILE A 60 -3.15 6.17 3.08
C ILE A 60 -3.36 5.73 1.62
N MET A 61 -4.01 6.56 0.85
CA MET A 61 -4.32 6.27 -0.55
C MET A 61 -4.62 7.52 -1.35
N GLY A 62 -4.51 7.44 -2.66
CA GLY A 62 -5.00 8.46 -3.57
C GLY A 62 -6.52 8.36 -3.79
N ARG A 63 -7.11 9.40 -4.36
CA ARG A 63 -8.54 9.52 -4.59
C ARG A 63 -9.15 8.31 -5.32
N ALA A 64 -8.58 7.88 -6.44
CA ALA A 64 -9.16 6.80 -7.24
C ALA A 64 -9.26 5.48 -6.46
N THR A 65 -8.22 5.14 -5.69
CA THR A 65 -8.22 3.96 -4.82
C THR A 65 -9.27 4.10 -3.71
N TYR A 66 -9.36 5.29 -3.12
CA TYR A 66 -10.38 5.58 -2.11
C TYR A 66 -11.79 5.38 -2.67
N GLU A 67 -12.10 5.95 -3.82
CA GLU A 67 -13.42 5.87 -4.44
C GLU A 67 -13.83 4.41 -4.74
N GLY A 68 -12.91 3.57 -5.23
CA GLY A 68 -13.15 2.14 -5.44
C GLY A 68 -13.37 1.38 -4.11
N MET A 69 -12.47 1.57 -3.14
CA MET A 69 -12.56 0.89 -1.85
C MET A 69 -13.79 1.32 -1.04
N ALA A 70 -14.17 2.60 -1.10
CA ALA A 70 -15.32 3.14 -0.37
C ALA A 70 -16.69 2.65 -0.91
N GLN A 71 -16.73 2.10 -2.12
CA GLN A 71 -17.93 1.44 -2.64
C GLN A 71 -18.11 0.04 -2.08
N TYR A 72 -17.04 -0.63 -1.69
CA TYR A 72 -17.05 -2.04 -1.28
C TYR A 72 -16.97 -2.21 0.24
N PHE A 73 -15.91 -1.70 0.89
CA PHE A 73 -15.57 -2.02 2.27
C PHE A 73 -16.60 -1.58 3.32
N PRO A 74 -17.31 -0.43 3.21
CA PRO A 74 -18.26 -0.02 4.23
C PRO A 74 -19.42 -1.01 4.47
N THR A 75 -19.76 -1.81 3.46
CA THR A 75 -20.85 -2.79 3.52
C THR A 75 -20.39 -4.24 3.50
N ALA A 76 -19.10 -4.46 3.23
CA ALA A 76 -18.51 -5.79 3.24
C ALA A 76 -18.33 -6.33 4.66
N THR A 77 -18.32 -7.65 4.79
CA THR A 77 -18.12 -8.37 6.05
C THR A 77 -16.96 -9.34 5.97
N GLY A 78 -16.40 -9.72 7.12
CA GLY A 78 -15.27 -10.63 7.22
C GLY A 78 -13.99 -9.95 7.65
N GLY A 79 -12.97 -10.72 8.00
CA GLY A 79 -11.75 -10.22 8.65
C GLY A 79 -11.03 -9.11 7.89
N LEU A 80 -10.95 -9.20 6.57
CA LEU A 80 -10.35 -8.16 5.72
C LEU A 80 -11.15 -6.86 5.78
N ALA A 81 -12.48 -6.94 5.65
CA ALA A 81 -13.35 -5.77 5.69
C ALA A 81 -13.35 -5.11 7.07
N ASP A 82 -13.37 -5.91 8.13
CA ASP A 82 -13.32 -5.44 9.52
C ASP A 82 -12.02 -4.68 9.79
N ALA A 83 -10.87 -5.21 9.32
CA ALA A 83 -9.57 -4.56 9.45
C ALA A 83 -9.53 -3.23 8.68
N MET A 84 -10.04 -3.20 7.44
CA MET A 84 -10.10 -1.99 6.61
C MET A 84 -11.04 -0.93 7.21
N ASN A 85 -12.17 -1.33 7.80
CA ASN A 85 -13.13 -0.41 8.38
C ASN A 85 -12.66 0.19 9.72
N ARG A 86 -11.96 -0.58 10.54
CA ARG A 86 -11.50 -0.18 11.89
C ARG A 86 -10.43 0.90 11.86
N VAL A 87 -9.46 0.82 10.92
CA VAL A 87 -8.30 1.70 10.88
C VAL A 87 -8.66 3.06 10.25
N PRO A 88 -8.23 4.21 10.80
CA PRO A 88 -8.39 5.51 10.17
C PRO A 88 -7.79 5.58 8.76
N LYS A 89 -8.36 6.40 7.89
CA LYS A 89 -7.90 6.61 6.52
C LYS A 89 -7.52 8.06 6.28
N ALA A 90 -6.48 8.28 5.48
CA ALA A 90 -6.12 9.59 4.97
C ALA A 90 -6.05 9.52 3.44
N VAL A 91 -6.92 10.27 2.77
CA VAL A 91 -7.02 10.30 1.31
C VAL A 91 -6.32 11.53 0.78
N PHE A 92 -5.28 11.33 0.00
CA PHE A 92 -4.53 12.41 -0.64
C PHE A 92 -5.23 12.85 -1.92
N SER A 93 -5.85 14.04 -1.88
CA SER A 93 -6.60 14.59 -3.00
C SER A 93 -6.73 16.11 -2.89
N SER A 94 -6.54 16.80 -4.02
CA SER A 94 -6.83 18.24 -4.16
C SER A 94 -8.26 18.53 -4.64
N THR A 95 -9.01 17.50 -5.02
CA THR A 95 -10.34 17.67 -5.68
C THR A 95 -11.48 16.99 -4.93
N LEU A 96 -11.19 16.03 -4.03
CA LEU A 96 -12.21 15.40 -3.20
C LEU A 96 -12.73 16.40 -2.16
N GLN A 97 -14.04 16.62 -2.13
CA GLN A 97 -14.67 17.59 -1.23
C GLN A 97 -15.21 16.94 0.05
N ALA A 98 -15.61 15.68 -0.02
CA ALA A 98 -16.14 14.94 1.10
C ALA A 98 -15.78 13.46 1.02
N ALA A 99 -15.66 12.81 2.16
CA ALA A 99 -15.37 11.40 2.29
C ALA A 99 -16.47 10.71 3.10
N GLY A 100 -17.21 9.79 2.46
CA GLY A 100 -18.34 9.09 3.09
C GLY A 100 -17.95 7.85 3.88
N TRP A 101 -16.76 7.29 3.66
CA TRP A 101 -16.29 6.13 4.43
C TRP A 101 -15.82 6.57 5.82
N ALA A 102 -16.42 5.98 6.86
CA ALA A 102 -16.18 6.39 8.25
C ALA A 102 -14.68 6.36 8.62
N GLY A 103 -14.25 7.34 9.43
CA GLY A 103 -12.86 7.46 9.86
C GLY A 103 -11.90 7.97 8.78
N THR A 104 -12.41 8.58 7.70
CA THR A 104 -11.60 9.12 6.61
C THR A 104 -11.38 10.63 6.77
N SER A 105 -10.12 11.05 6.65
CA SER A 105 -9.71 12.45 6.51
C SER A 105 -9.21 12.71 5.08
N ILE A 106 -9.39 13.93 4.59
CA ILE A 106 -8.86 14.37 3.29
C ILE A 106 -7.61 15.21 3.56
N VAL A 107 -6.51 14.80 2.92
CA VAL A 107 -5.23 15.52 2.95
C VAL A 107 -5.03 16.19 1.60
N SER A 108 -5.04 17.52 1.60
CA SER A 108 -4.78 18.34 0.41
C SER A 108 -3.41 18.99 0.47
N GLY A 109 -2.88 19.38 -0.69
CA GLY A 109 -1.60 20.08 -0.77
C GLY A 109 -0.42 19.14 -1.10
N ASP A 110 0.75 19.45 -0.54
CA ASP A 110 1.98 18.73 -0.81
C ASP A 110 1.98 17.33 -0.19
N LEU A 111 2.31 16.31 -1.00
CA LEU A 111 2.30 14.92 -0.57
C LEU A 111 3.33 14.63 0.52
N ALA A 112 4.54 15.17 0.39
CA ALA A 112 5.59 14.91 1.36
C ALA A 112 5.26 15.53 2.72
N ALA A 113 4.78 16.79 2.73
CA ALA A 113 4.35 17.45 3.94
C ALA A 113 3.17 16.72 4.62
N GLY A 114 2.21 16.20 3.85
CA GLY A 114 1.11 15.42 4.38
C GLY A 114 1.55 14.10 5.02
N VAL A 115 2.49 13.39 4.39
CA VAL A 115 3.08 12.16 4.93
C VAL A 115 3.89 12.46 6.19
N ASP A 116 4.69 13.52 6.21
CA ASP A 116 5.49 13.90 7.38
C ASP A 116 4.62 14.30 8.58
N ALA A 117 3.49 14.95 8.34
CA ALA A 117 2.50 15.23 9.39
C ALA A 117 1.94 13.92 9.98
N LEU A 118 1.63 12.91 9.15
CA LEU A 118 1.17 11.60 9.63
C LEU A 118 2.25 10.84 10.40
N ARG A 119 3.53 10.99 10.04
CA ARG A 119 4.66 10.36 10.75
C ARG A 119 4.80 10.87 12.19
N GLN A 120 4.42 12.11 12.44
CA GLN A 120 4.56 12.77 13.75
C GLN A 120 3.40 12.43 14.70
N HIS A 121 2.29 11.90 14.21
CA HIS A 121 1.08 11.67 15.00
C HIS A 121 0.59 10.22 14.94
N GLY A 122 0.12 9.70 16.08
CA GLY A 122 -0.45 8.36 16.20
C GLY A 122 0.59 7.27 16.37
N THR A 123 0.14 6.02 16.27
CA THR A 123 0.96 4.79 16.44
C THR A 123 0.75 3.84 15.26
N GLY A 124 1.57 2.80 15.17
CA GLY A 124 1.51 1.81 14.10
C GLY A 124 2.05 2.33 12.76
N GLU A 125 2.00 1.47 11.75
CA GLU A 125 2.50 1.76 10.41
C GLU A 125 1.59 2.74 9.67
N ILE A 126 2.15 3.53 8.75
CA ILE A 126 1.40 4.28 7.73
C ILE A 126 1.33 3.36 6.52
N LEU A 127 0.21 2.66 6.35
CA LEU A 127 0.06 1.67 5.28
C LEU A 127 -0.51 2.32 4.03
N ALA A 128 0.32 2.41 2.99
CA ALA A 128 -0.07 2.92 1.69
C ALA A 128 -0.67 1.80 0.84
N HIS A 129 -1.91 1.99 0.44
CA HIS A 129 -2.56 1.16 -0.57
C HIS A 129 -2.23 1.66 -1.96
N GLY A 130 -2.30 0.76 -2.94
CA GLY A 130 -2.01 1.04 -4.33
C GLY A 130 -2.77 2.22 -4.94
N GLY A 131 -2.97 2.17 -6.20
CA GLY A 131 -3.30 3.30 -7.04
C GLY A 131 -2.00 3.77 -7.68
N ILE A 132 -1.86 3.46 -8.95
CA ILE A 132 -0.62 3.59 -9.72
C ILE A 132 0.08 4.94 -9.51
N ARG A 133 -0.67 6.03 -9.65
CA ARG A 133 -0.11 7.39 -9.53
C ARG A 133 0.35 7.71 -8.11
N PHE A 134 -0.42 7.28 -7.11
CA PHE A 134 -0.10 7.53 -5.71
C PHE A 134 1.14 6.73 -5.27
N ALA A 135 1.18 5.44 -5.57
CA ALA A 135 2.31 4.56 -5.27
C ALA A 135 3.61 5.05 -5.93
N ARG A 136 3.55 5.43 -7.22
CA ARG A 136 4.70 6.01 -7.94
C ARG A 136 5.16 7.34 -7.34
N SER A 137 4.23 8.21 -6.93
CA SER A 137 4.59 9.47 -6.29
C SER A 137 5.30 9.26 -4.97
N LEU A 138 4.82 8.33 -4.13
CA LEU A 138 5.50 7.96 -2.89
C LEU A 138 6.91 7.41 -3.17
N ALA A 139 7.03 6.47 -4.12
CA ALA A 139 8.32 5.91 -4.51
C ALA A 139 9.27 6.99 -5.06
N ARG A 140 8.82 7.82 -6.00
CA ARG A 140 9.64 8.87 -6.61
C ARG A 140 10.14 9.90 -5.60
N LEU A 141 9.30 10.30 -4.65
CA LEU A 141 9.64 11.26 -3.58
C LEU A 141 10.42 10.62 -2.43
N ASP A 142 10.77 9.35 -2.52
CA ASP A 142 11.54 8.63 -1.51
C ASP A 142 10.85 8.60 -0.12
N LEU A 143 9.52 8.53 -0.11
CA LEU A 143 8.72 8.55 1.11
C LEU A 143 8.46 7.15 1.70
N VAL A 144 8.70 6.09 0.92
CA VAL A 144 8.47 4.70 1.33
C VAL A 144 9.66 4.17 2.13
N ASP A 145 9.42 3.68 3.35
CA ASP A 145 10.43 3.03 4.18
C ASP A 145 10.48 1.51 3.96
N GLU A 146 9.32 0.90 3.66
CA GLU A 146 9.22 -0.54 3.41
C GLU A 146 8.26 -0.82 2.24
N TYR A 147 8.68 -1.72 1.34
CA TYR A 147 7.86 -2.24 0.25
C TYR A 147 7.43 -3.66 0.59
N ARG A 148 6.12 -3.94 0.55
CA ARG A 148 5.52 -5.27 0.64
C ARG A 148 4.83 -5.58 -0.67
N LEU A 149 5.41 -6.48 -1.45
CA LEU A 149 5.01 -6.74 -2.83
C LEU A 149 4.56 -8.20 -2.97
N GLY A 150 3.31 -8.42 -3.33
CA GLY A 150 2.79 -9.71 -3.76
C GLY A 150 3.02 -9.87 -5.26
N VAL A 151 4.02 -10.66 -5.64
CA VAL A 151 4.35 -10.93 -7.04
C VAL A 151 3.54 -12.11 -7.52
N VAL A 152 2.61 -11.86 -8.45
CA VAL A 152 1.78 -12.90 -9.06
C VAL A 152 2.58 -13.71 -10.09
N PRO A 153 2.24 -14.99 -10.34
CA PRO A 153 2.96 -15.85 -11.28
C PRO A 153 2.57 -15.52 -12.74
N GLY A 154 2.73 -14.28 -13.15
CA GLY A 154 2.36 -13.76 -14.46
C GLY A 154 3.27 -12.65 -14.95
N VAL A 155 3.37 -12.51 -16.26
CA VAL A 155 4.08 -11.44 -16.98
C VAL A 155 3.07 -10.62 -17.75
N ALA A 156 3.07 -9.32 -17.57
CA ALA A 156 2.15 -8.41 -18.26
C ALA A 156 2.68 -7.93 -19.62
N GLY A 157 3.99 -7.80 -19.77
CA GLY A 157 4.63 -7.31 -20.99
C GLY A 157 4.51 -5.80 -21.22
N ALA A 158 3.38 -5.21 -20.85
CA ALA A 158 3.13 -3.78 -20.96
C ALA A 158 2.21 -3.31 -19.83
N GLY A 159 2.34 -2.03 -19.45
CA GLY A 159 1.51 -1.43 -18.41
C GLY A 159 2.28 -0.50 -17.48
N PRO A 160 1.63 0.00 -16.42
CA PRO A 160 2.24 0.96 -15.52
C PRO A 160 3.18 0.26 -14.53
N SER A 161 4.49 0.40 -14.72
CA SER A 161 5.50 -0.09 -13.77
C SER A 161 5.50 0.73 -12.49
N LEU A 162 5.65 0.08 -11.32
CA LEU A 162 5.74 0.75 -10.01
C LEU A 162 6.90 1.75 -9.95
N PHE A 163 8.04 1.37 -10.49
CA PHE A 163 9.30 2.11 -10.37
C PHE A 163 9.67 2.91 -11.62
N ALA A 164 8.71 3.14 -12.51
CA ALA A 164 8.95 4.03 -13.64
C ALA A 164 9.26 5.46 -13.15
N ASP A 165 10.13 6.13 -13.88
CA ASP A 165 10.52 7.52 -13.63
C ASP A 165 11.29 7.76 -12.31
N LEU A 166 11.92 6.74 -11.74
CA LEU A 166 12.86 6.94 -10.66
C LEU A 166 14.14 7.64 -11.18
N PRO A 167 14.70 8.57 -10.41
CA PRO A 167 15.91 9.30 -10.83
C PRO A 167 17.16 8.42 -10.87
N GLY A 168 17.09 7.19 -10.38
CA GLY A 168 18.18 6.22 -10.37
C GLY A 168 17.88 5.02 -9.48
N PRO A 169 18.77 4.02 -9.45
CA PRO A 169 18.61 2.83 -8.61
C PRO A 169 18.65 3.21 -7.14
N ARG A 170 17.86 2.46 -6.32
CA ARG A 170 17.83 2.61 -4.87
C ARG A 170 18.15 1.28 -4.21
N PRO A 171 19.14 1.24 -3.32
CA PRO A 171 19.44 0.02 -2.58
C PRO A 171 18.33 -0.31 -1.59
N LEU A 172 17.97 -1.58 -1.56
CA LEU A 172 16.98 -2.14 -0.65
C LEU A 172 17.59 -3.32 0.11
N GLU A 173 17.17 -3.50 1.35
CA GLU A 173 17.49 -4.66 2.18
C GLU A 173 16.32 -5.63 2.14
N LEU A 174 16.55 -6.88 1.78
CA LEU A 174 15.54 -7.92 1.85
C LEU A 174 15.25 -8.25 3.32
N LEU A 175 13.99 -8.10 3.73
CA LEU A 175 13.51 -8.47 5.06
C LEU A 175 12.94 -9.88 5.07
N SER A 176 12.13 -10.22 4.07
CA SER A 176 11.54 -11.55 3.93
C SER A 176 11.13 -11.83 2.49
N SER A 177 11.08 -13.13 2.19
CA SER A 177 10.44 -13.66 0.97
C SER A 177 9.63 -14.90 1.35
N THR A 178 8.38 -14.98 0.89
CA THR A 178 7.48 -16.10 1.20
C THR A 178 6.73 -16.51 -0.06
N ALA A 179 6.87 -17.76 -0.46
CA ALA A 179 6.08 -18.35 -1.54
C ALA A 179 4.80 -18.97 -0.95
N PHE A 180 3.66 -18.69 -1.56
CA PHE A 180 2.37 -19.28 -1.20
C PHE A 180 1.98 -20.40 -2.14
N GLY A 181 1.06 -21.26 -1.70
CA GLY A 181 0.59 -22.42 -2.46
C GLY A 181 -0.11 -22.05 -3.77
N ASN A 182 -0.63 -20.85 -3.88
CA ASN A 182 -1.26 -20.31 -5.10
C ASN A 182 -0.27 -19.72 -6.11
N GLY A 183 1.04 -19.82 -5.87
CA GLY A 183 2.08 -19.34 -6.76
C GLY A 183 2.49 -17.87 -6.57
N ILE A 184 1.81 -17.11 -5.72
CA ILE A 184 2.21 -15.75 -5.37
C ILE A 184 3.43 -15.77 -4.47
N VAL A 185 4.36 -14.83 -4.67
CA VAL A 185 5.53 -14.63 -3.81
C VAL A 185 5.44 -13.27 -3.15
N ALA A 186 5.33 -13.25 -1.82
CA ALA A 186 5.44 -12.02 -1.06
C ALA A 186 6.91 -11.66 -0.82
N LEU A 187 7.27 -10.43 -1.16
CA LEU A 187 8.59 -9.84 -0.94
C LEU A 187 8.46 -8.63 -0.02
N SER A 188 9.26 -8.58 1.03
CA SER A 188 9.36 -7.40 1.88
C SER A 188 10.77 -6.84 1.82
N TYR A 189 10.89 -5.56 1.47
CA TYR A 189 12.15 -4.85 1.37
C TYR A 189 12.11 -3.56 2.18
N ARG A 190 13.21 -3.27 2.87
CA ARG A 190 13.44 -1.99 3.54
C ARG A 190 14.36 -1.11 2.72
N ARG A 191 14.06 0.19 2.69
CA ARG A 191 14.97 1.18 2.11
C ARG A 191 16.25 1.26 2.93
N GLN A 192 17.40 1.19 2.26
CA GLN A 192 18.69 1.54 2.87
C GLN A 192 18.89 3.06 2.77
N ARG A 193 19.27 3.69 3.87
CA ARG A 193 19.58 5.13 3.96
C ARG A 193 21.06 5.39 3.84
#